data_a9d1fe00b393b7bb4e18a8b1bb2ccd95
#
_entry.id   a9d1fe00b393b7bb4e18a8b1bb2ccd95
#
_cell.length_a   1.000
_cell.length_b   1.000
_cell.length_c   1.000
_cell.angle_alpha   90.00
_cell.angle_beta   90.00
_cell.angle_gamma   90.00
#
_symmetry.space_group_name_H-M   'P 1'
#
loop_
_entity.id
_entity.type
_entity.pdbx_description
1 polymer ?
#
loop_
_entity_poly.entity_id
_entity_poly.type
_entity_poly.pdbx_seq_one_letter_code
_entity_poly.pdbx_strand_id
1 'polypeptide(L)'
;NNRKITQLSSGYSSFGPDLGSDKLSLISPPRISILTEGNTSAYNAGEIIHFFEKQLGYNANYINESKLNNNVLSKTDVLILPSGYYNFNSIKTDLTNWIRNGGTLIALSRALDALSEIDSFKISIKESSKSDKPDTEPNSSRRRKYISNLITGSIYKAKIDQSHPIGYGYDDDYYTLKLSGNAYELLDNQNIAYIESDIKPHSGFAGSNVSSKQGNSLLFGNQNLGQGNIVYMVDNPLFRAFWENGKLFFANAIFFSGNRNYKDLEWFATWKKSPQKI
;
A
#
# COMPACT_ATOMS: atom_id res chain seq x y z
N ASN A 1 -22.67 2.82 23.26
CA ASN A 1 -22.09 3.76 22.28
C ASN A 1 -22.99 5.02 22.23
N ASN A 2 -22.53 6.10 22.84
CA ASN A 2 -23.23 7.39 22.82
C ASN A 2 -23.00 8.09 21.46
N ARG A 3 -23.68 7.62 20.40
CA ARG A 3 -23.58 8.24 19.08
C ARG A 3 -24.82 9.10 18.82
N LYS A 4 -24.60 10.34 18.42
CA LYS A 4 -25.67 11.24 18.00
C LYS A 4 -26.17 10.80 16.62
N ILE A 5 -27.44 10.44 16.52
CA ILE A 5 -28.11 10.12 15.26
C ILE A 5 -29.00 11.30 14.91
N THR A 6 -28.86 11.83 13.70
CA THR A 6 -29.69 12.91 13.19
C THR A 6 -30.56 12.37 12.07
N GLN A 7 -31.87 12.50 12.21
CA GLN A 7 -32.83 12.16 11.16
C GLN A 7 -32.87 13.29 10.12
N LEU A 8 -32.78 12.93 8.85
CA LEU A 8 -32.93 13.85 7.73
C LEU A 8 -34.27 13.58 7.04
N SER A 9 -35.01 14.66 6.68
CA SER A 9 -36.24 14.58 5.92
C SER A 9 -36.02 14.48 4.40
N SER A 10 -34.84 14.76 3.94
CA SER A 10 -34.48 14.82 2.52
C SER A 10 -33.00 14.44 2.34
N GLY A 11 -32.64 13.88 1.18
CA GLY A 11 -31.24 13.66 0.76
C GLY A 11 -30.59 14.92 0.20
N TYR A 12 -31.29 16.04 0.13
CA TYR A 12 -30.72 17.30 -0.36
C TYR A 12 -29.61 17.80 0.57
N SER A 13 -28.52 18.25 -0.02
CA SER A 13 -27.39 18.86 0.67
C SER A 13 -27.26 20.33 0.24
N SER A 14 -27.22 21.24 1.20
CA SER A 14 -26.91 22.66 0.93
C SER A 14 -25.46 22.87 0.52
N PHE A 15 -24.62 21.86 0.68
CA PHE A 15 -23.19 21.90 0.37
C PHE A 15 -22.68 20.51 -0.06
N GLY A 16 -22.10 20.43 -1.25
CA GLY A 16 -21.63 19.17 -1.83
C GLY A 16 -22.75 18.38 -2.54
N PRO A 17 -22.48 17.15 -2.98
CA PRO A 17 -23.47 16.33 -3.67
C PRO A 17 -24.57 15.85 -2.73
N ASP A 18 -25.77 15.71 -3.28
CA ASP A 18 -26.92 15.14 -2.58
C ASP A 18 -26.67 13.68 -2.20
N LEU A 19 -27.27 13.19 -1.10
CA LEU A 19 -27.08 11.82 -0.61
C LEU A 19 -27.52 10.73 -1.61
N GLY A 20 -28.37 11.07 -2.58
CA GLY A 20 -28.78 10.18 -3.68
C GLY A 20 -27.99 10.37 -4.98
N SER A 21 -26.93 11.19 -4.97
CA SER A 21 -26.10 11.44 -6.14
C SER A 21 -25.28 10.19 -6.52
N ASP A 22 -25.03 10.02 -7.82
CA ASP A 22 -24.09 9.02 -8.37
C ASP A 22 -22.63 9.24 -7.92
N LYS A 23 -22.33 10.43 -7.36
CA LYS A 23 -21.05 10.77 -6.75
C LYS A 23 -20.87 10.22 -5.33
N LEU A 24 -21.94 9.73 -4.72
CA LEU A 24 -21.92 9.09 -3.40
C LEU A 24 -22.20 7.61 -3.53
N SER A 25 -21.30 6.78 -3.01
CA SER A 25 -21.51 5.34 -2.97
C SER A 25 -21.49 4.82 -1.54
N LEU A 26 -22.37 3.85 -1.28
CA LEU A 26 -22.37 3.14 -0.01
C LEU A 26 -21.16 2.22 0.07
N ILE A 27 -20.40 2.33 1.14
CA ILE A 27 -19.30 1.39 1.43
C ILE A 27 -19.91 0.11 1.97
N SER A 28 -19.79 -0.97 1.18
CA SER A 28 -20.17 -2.31 1.63
C SER A 28 -19.01 -2.96 2.38
N PRO A 29 -19.26 -3.67 3.51
CA PRO A 29 -18.22 -4.40 4.22
C PRO A 29 -17.57 -5.44 3.31
N PRO A 30 -16.25 -5.37 3.02
CA PRO A 30 -15.58 -6.30 2.11
C PRO A 30 -15.34 -7.66 2.78
N ARG A 31 -15.42 -8.74 2.01
CA ARG A 31 -14.95 -10.08 2.41
C ARG A 31 -13.43 -10.11 2.21
N ILE A 32 -12.70 -10.25 3.30
CA ILE A 32 -11.24 -10.13 3.31
C ILE A 32 -10.60 -11.50 3.47
N SER A 33 -9.59 -11.77 2.65
CA SER A 33 -8.72 -12.94 2.79
C SER A 33 -7.26 -12.50 2.95
N ILE A 34 -6.53 -13.13 3.85
CA ILE A 34 -5.14 -12.81 4.20
C ILE A 34 -4.30 -14.08 4.07
N LEU A 35 -3.20 -14.02 3.31
CA LEU A 35 -2.24 -15.13 3.32
C LEU A 35 -1.45 -15.13 4.61
N THR A 36 -1.40 -16.26 5.32
CA THR A 36 -0.77 -16.34 6.65
C THR A 36 0.29 -17.43 6.78
N GLU A 37 0.31 -18.36 5.82
CA GLU A 37 1.18 -19.53 5.84
C GLU A 37 1.87 -19.74 4.48
N GLY A 38 2.72 -20.74 4.40
CA GLY A 38 3.53 -21.02 3.21
C GLY A 38 4.77 -20.14 3.18
N ASN A 39 4.97 -19.42 2.08
CA ASN A 39 6.09 -18.50 1.90
C ASN A 39 5.87 -17.12 2.54
N THR A 40 4.79 -16.95 3.31
CA THR A 40 4.44 -15.71 4.01
C THR A 40 5.32 -15.51 5.25
N SER A 41 5.79 -14.29 5.47
CA SER A 41 6.47 -13.92 6.72
C SER A 41 5.51 -13.99 7.90
N ALA A 42 5.76 -14.89 8.86
CA ALA A 42 4.92 -15.06 10.05
C ALA A 42 4.81 -13.77 10.89
N TYR A 43 5.87 -12.97 10.96
CA TYR A 43 5.84 -11.69 11.67
C TYR A 43 4.88 -10.69 11.02
N ASN A 44 4.97 -10.55 9.68
CA ASN A 44 4.08 -9.62 8.97
C ASN A 44 2.63 -10.11 8.93
N ALA A 45 2.41 -11.41 8.79
CA ALA A 45 1.07 -11.98 8.94
C ALA A 45 0.50 -11.72 10.34
N GLY A 46 1.31 -11.93 11.39
CA GLY A 46 0.91 -11.69 12.79
C GLY A 46 0.56 -10.22 13.07
N GLU A 47 1.28 -9.26 12.48
CA GLU A 47 0.97 -7.82 12.60
C GLU A 47 -0.41 -7.50 12.00
N ILE A 48 -0.71 -8.07 10.84
CA ILE A 48 -1.99 -7.88 10.14
C ILE A 48 -3.12 -8.55 10.93
N ILE A 49 -2.93 -9.79 11.39
CA ILE A 49 -3.90 -10.50 12.25
C ILE A 49 -4.19 -9.66 13.50
N HIS A 50 -3.14 -9.18 14.17
CA HIS A 50 -3.30 -8.31 15.35
C HIS A 50 -4.11 -7.04 15.02
N PHE A 51 -3.85 -6.42 13.87
CA PHE A 51 -4.59 -5.24 13.43
C PHE A 51 -6.09 -5.55 13.25
N PHE A 52 -6.42 -6.66 12.60
CA PHE A 52 -7.82 -7.06 12.38
C PHE A 52 -8.52 -7.44 13.68
N GLU A 53 -7.90 -8.28 14.51
CA GLU A 53 -8.55 -8.84 15.69
C GLU A 53 -8.58 -7.87 16.88
N LYS A 54 -7.50 -7.09 17.09
CA LYS A 54 -7.36 -6.27 18.31
C LYS A 54 -7.68 -4.81 18.09
N GLN A 55 -7.55 -4.30 16.88
CA GLN A 55 -7.74 -2.87 16.60
C GLN A 55 -9.01 -2.58 15.82
N LEU A 56 -9.27 -3.30 14.72
CA LEU A 56 -10.48 -3.13 13.93
C LEU A 56 -11.68 -3.90 14.47
N GLY A 57 -11.48 -5.07 15.07
CA GLY A 57 -12.56 -6.00 15.40
C GLY A 57 -13.31 -6.47 14.15
N TYR A 58 -12.61 -6.68 13.04
CA TYR A 58 -13.17 -7.03 11.74
C TYR A 58 -12.76 -8.43 11.33
N ASN A 59 -13.72 -9.23 10.87
CA ASN A 59 -13.46 -10.62 10.48
C ASN A 59 -12.70 -10.72 9.17
N ALA A 60 -11.67 -11.55 9.12
CA ALA A 60 -10.94 -11.91 7.92
C ALA A 60 -10.73 -13.42 7.83
N ASN A 61 -10.60 -13.96 6.62
CA ASN A 61 -10.26 -15.35 6.37
C ASN A 61 -8.72 -15.47 6.28
N TYR A 62 -8.16 -16.36 7.08
CA TYR A 62 -6.73 -16.67 7.04
C TYR A 62 -6.49 -17.88 6.15
N ILE A 63 -5.60 -17.74 5.17
CA ILE A 63 -5.46 -18.72 4.09
C ILE A 63 -3.99 -19.11 3.95
N ASN A 64 -3.73 -20.41 3.81
CA ASN A 64 -2.43 -20.89 3.36
C ASN A 64 -2.26 -20.59 1.87
N GLU A 65 -1.08 -20.12 1.44
CA GLU A 65 -0.76 -19.81 0.04
C GLU A 65 -1.11 -20.97 -0.90
N SER A 66 -0.81 -22.22 -0.51
CA SER A 66 -1.10 -23.42 -1.30
C SER A 66 -2.59 -23.69 -1.55
N LYS A 67 -3.47 -23.01 -0.82
CA LYS A 67 -4.93 -23.12 -0.96
C LYS A 67 -5.53 -21.98 -1.77
N LEU A 68 -4.72 -21.00 -2.17
CA LEU A 68 -5.18 -19.90 -3.01
C LEU A 68 -5.54 -20.42 -4.39
N ASN A 69 -6.81 -20.31 -4.76
CA ASN A 69 -7.37 -20.77 -6.03
C ASN A 69 -8.64 -19.95 -6.37
N ASN A 70 -9.22 -20.19 -7.55
CA ASN A 70 -10.43 -19.50 -8.01
C ASN A 70 -11.62 -19.59 -7.06
N ASN A 71 -11.81 -20.70 -6.35
CA ASN A 71 -12.92 -20.84 -5.40
C ASN A 71 -12.72 -19.92 -4.17
N VAL A 72 -11.49 -19.71 -3.74
CA VAL A 72 -11.17 -18.75 -2.69
C VAL A 72 -11.34 -17.32 -3.22
N LEU A 73 -10.78 -17.02 -4.39
CA LEU A 73 -10.86 -15.69 -5.01
C LEU A 73 -12.31 -15.25 -5.24
N SER A 74 -13.20 -16.14 -5.69
CA SER A 74 -14.62 -15.81 -5.93
C SER A 74 -15.40 -15.42 -4.65
N LYS A 75 -14.89 -15.77 -3.48
CA LYS A 75 -15.47 -15.45 -2.16
C LYS A 75 -14.75 -14.30 -1.45
N THR A 76 -13.79 -13.67 -2.12
CA THR A 76 -12.91 -12.64 -1.58
C THR A 76 -13.11 -11.34 -2.37
N ASP A 77 -13.31 -10.24 -1.67
CA ASP A 77 -13.36 -8.91 -2.27
C ASP A 77 -12.01 -8.21 -2.14
N VAL A 78 -11.30 -8.44 -1.02
CA VAL A 78 -9.95 -7.90 -0.76
C VAL A 78 -9.01 -9.04 -0.38
N LEU A 79 -7.96 -9.25 -1.16
CA LEU A 79 -6.88 -10.18 -0.87
C LEU A 79 -5.65 -9.42 -0.37
N ILE A 80 -5.14 -9.79 0.80
CA ILE A 80 -3.95 -9.19 1.40
C ILE A 80 -2.79 -10.16 1.34
N LEU A 81 -1.69 -9.71 0.75
CA LEU A 81 -0.41 -10.40 0.67
C LEU A 81 0.57 -9.74 1.65
N PRO A 82 0.79 -10.27 2.85
CA PRO A 82 1.87 -9.83 3.72
C PRO A 82 3.22 -9.98 3.03
N SER A 83 4.28 -9.45 3.59
CA SER A 83 5.63 -9.70 3.08
C SER A 83 5.91 -11.21 2.98
N GLY A 84 6.45 -11.67 1.86
CA GLY A 84 6.72 -13.09 1.62
C GLY A 84 7.47 -13.32 0.32
N TYR A 85 7.84 -14.58 0.04
CA TYR A 85 8.50 -15.03 -1.19
C TYR A 85 7.52 -15.86 -2.02
N TYR A 86 6.57 -15.20 -2.62
CA TYR A 86 5.50 -15.85 -3.37
C TYR A 86 5.93 -16.28 -4.77
N ASN A 87 5.26 -17.34 -5.27
CA ASN A 87 5.33 -17.74 -6.67
C ASN A 87 3.92 -17.88 -7.23
N PHE A 88 3.50 -16.90 -8.01
CA PHE A 88 2.16 -16.86 -8.59
C PHE A 88 2.04 -17.48 -9.99
N ASN A 89 3.08 -18.18 -10.51
CA ASN A 89 3.07 -18.71 -11.87
C ASN A 89 1.87 -19.58 -12.19
N SER A 90 1.39 -20.39 -11.25
CA SER A 90 0.25 -21.29 -11.43
C SER A 90 -1.11 -20.57 -11.36
N ILE A 91 -1.18 -19.40 -10.73
CA ILE A 91 -2.45 -18.70 -10.46
C ILE A 91 -2.48 -17.27 -11.03
N LYS A 92 -1.41 -16.81 -11.69
CA LYS A 92 -1.32 -15.43 -12.17
C LYS A 92 -2.50 -15.01 -13.07
N THR A 93 -2.98 -15.92 -13.91
CA THR A 93 -4.13 -15.65 -14.80
C THR A 93 -5.41 -15.49 -13.99
N ASP A 94 -5.66 -16.38 -13.04
CA ASP A 94 -6.85 -16.34 -12.19
C ASP A 94 -6.84 -15.10 -11.29
N LEU A 95 -5.69 -14.79 -10.72
CA LEU A 95 -5.48 -13.58 -9.89
C LEU A 95 -5.73 -12.30 -10.70
N THR A 96 -5.17 -12.23 -11.92
CA THR A 96 -5.36 -11.08 -12.81
C THR A 96 -6.82 -10.92 -13.23
N ASN A 97 -7.49 -12.03 -13.58
CA ASN A 97 -8.91 -12.02 -13.94
C ASN A 97 -9.81 -11.65 -12.77
N TRP A 98 -9.51 -12.14 -11.55
CA TRP A 98 -10.23 -11.78 -10.35
C TRP A 98 -10.13 -10.27 -10.08
N ILE A 99 -8.93 -9.67 -10.21
CA ILE A 99 -8.76 -8.22 -10.07
C ILE A 99 -9.56 -7.50 -11.17
N ARG A 100 -9.44 -7.91 -12.44
CA ARG A 100 -10.19 -7.28 -13.55
C ARG A 100 -11.69 -7.29 -13.34
N ASN A 101 -12.20 -8.28 -12.61
CA ASN A 101 -13.64 -8.43 -12.29
C ASN A 101 -14.03 -7.71 -10.98
N GLY A 102 -13.14 -6.96 -10.36
CA GLY A 102 -13.44 -6.09 -9.23
C GLY A 102 -12.77 -6.42 -7.92
N GLY A 103 -11.91 -7.43 -7.89
CA GLY A 103 -11.11 -7.73 -6.72
C GLY A 103 -10.09 -6.64 -6.40
N THR A 104 -9.81 -6.44 -5.13
CA THR A 104 -8.76 -5.57 -4.63
C THR A 104 -7.61 -6.40 -4.09
N LEU A 105 -6.41 -6.21 -4.65
CA LEU A 105 -5.18 -6.84 -4.16
C LEU A 105 -4.36 -5.82 -3.36
N ILE A 106 -4.03 -6.13 -2.11
CA ILE A 106 -3.13 -5.30 -1.28
C ILE A 106 -1.85 -6.11 -1.02
N ALA A 107 -0.72 -5.63 -1.49
CA ALA A 107 0.56 -6.31 -1.36
C ALA A 107 1.57 -5.47 -0.58
N LEU A 108 2.26 -6.11 0.37
CA LEU A 108 3.18 -5.45 1.30
C LEU A 108 4.62 -5.92 1.08
N SER A 109 5.54 -4.97 1.05
CA SER A 109 6.99 -5.19 1.10
C SER A 109 7.47 -6.20 0.03
N ARG A 110 8.06 -7.33 0.44
CA ARG A 110 8.60 -8.34 -0.49
C ARG A 110 7.56 -9.04 -1.37
N ALA A 111 6.29 -8.98 -1.03
CA ALA A 111 5.25 -9.50 -1.92
C ALA A 111 5.25 -8.78 -3.28
N LEU A 112 5.76 -7.53 -3.33
CA LEU A 112 5.87 -6.74 -4.54
C LEU A 112 6.88 -7.32 -5.53
N ASP A 113 7.92 -8.02 -5.05
CA ASP A 113 8.93 -8.65 -5.92
C ASP A 113 8.25 -9.67 -6.85
N ALA A 114 7.38 -10.54 -6.30
CA ALA A 114 6.64 -11.51 -7.09
C ALA A 114 5.60 -10.87 -8.04
N LEU A 115 5.04 -9.71 -7.66
CA LEU A 115 4.11 -8.99 -8.52
C LEU A 115 4.82 -8.30 -9.68
N SER A 116 6.07 -7.85 -9.50
CA SER A 116 6.86 -7.21 -10.55
C SER A 116 7.21 -8.15 -11.72
N GLU A 117 7.06 -9.47 -11.53
CA GLU A 117 7.23 -10.49 -12.56
C GLU A 117 5.97 -10.73 -13.42
N ILE A 118 4.87 -10.06 -13.11
CA ILE A 118 3.59 -10.22 -13.81
C ILE A 118 3.36 -9.02 -14.74
N ASP A 119 3.38 -9.22 -16.04
CA ASP A 119 3.30 -8.16 -17.07
C ASP A 119 2.12 -7.18 -16.91
N SER A 120 1.00 -7.64 -16.35
CA SER A 120 -0.19 -6.79 -16.16
C SER A 120 -0.04 -5.82 -14.99
N PHE A 121 0.98 -6.00 -14.15
CA PHE A 121 1.21 -5.17 -12.96
C PHE A 121 2.33 -4.17 -13.23
N LYS A 122 2.09 -2.91 -12.92
CA LYS A 122 2.99 -1.79 -13.28
C LYS A 122 4.10 -1.54 -12.26
N ILE A 123 4.16 -2.33 -11.22
CA ILE A 123 5.22 -2.22 -10.23
C ILE A 123 6.56 -2.70 -10.83
N SER A 124 7.59 -1.89 -10.75
CA SER A 124 8.94 -2.25 -11.20
C SER A 124 9.98 -1.90 -10.16
N ILE A 125 10.95 -2.81 -10.00
CA ILE A 125 12.06 -2.62 -9.06
C ILE A 125 12.98 -1.54 -9.64
N LYS A 126 13.29 -0.54 -8.81
CA LYS A 126 14.28 0.47 -9.16
C LYS A 126 15.68 -0.13 -9.06
N GLU A 127 16.29 -0.37 -10.21
CA GLU A 127 17.63 -0.94 -10.24
C GLU A 127 18.68 0.10 -9.80
N SER A 128 19.68 -0.35 -9.06
CA SER A 128 20.93 0.40 -8.94
C SER A 128 21.72 0.20 -10.21
N SER A 129 22.39 1.23 -10.72
CA SER A 129 23.30 1.12 -11.85
C SER A 129 24.31 -0.02 -11.58
N LYS A 130 24.12 -1.15 -12.25
CA LYS A 130 25.09 -2.25 -12.21
C LYS A 130 26.35 -1.74 -12.90
N SER A 131 27.46 -1.79 -12.21
CA SER A 131 28.75 -1.65 -12.86
C SER A 131 29.04 -2.95 -13.64
N ASP A 132 29.11 -2.87 -14.95
CA ASP A 132 29.52 -3.99 -15.82
C ASP A 132 31.00 -4.39 -15.62
N LYS A 133 31.71 -3.68 -14.73
CA LYS A 133 33.09 -3.97 -14.42
C LYS A 133 33.19 -5.12 -13.42
N PRO A 134 34.08 -6.09 -13.65
CA PRO A 134 34.34 -7.14 -12.67
C PRO A 134 34.75 -6.54 -11.32
N ASP A 135 34.26 -7.14 -10.24
CA ASP A 135 34.58 -6.71 -8.88
C ASP A 135 36.04 -7.09 -8.53
N THR A 136 36.96 -6.17 -8.82
CA THR A 136 38.38 -6.31 -8.52
C THR A 136 38.79 -5.62 -7.22
N GLU A 137 37.80 -5.23 -6.38
CA GLU A 137 38.07 -4.54 -5.12
C GLU A 137 38.82 -5.45 -4.12
N PRO A 138 39.77 -4.89 -3.37
CA PRO A 138 40.48 -5.64 -2.35
C PRO A 138 39.54 -6.09 -1.22
N ASN A 139 39.84 -7.24 -0.63
CA ASN A 139 39.02 -7.79 0.45
C ASN A 139 38.85 -6.84 1.64
N SER A 140 39.81 -5.94 1.87
CA SER A 140 39.75 -4.91 2.93
C SER A 140 38.64 -3.90 2.74
N SER A 141 38.17 -3.64 1.50
CA SER A 141 37.07 -2.70 1.19
C SER A 141 35.71 -3.33 1.24
N ARG A 142 35.61 -4.68 1.22
CA ARG A 142 34.32 -5.39 1.13
C ARG A 142 33.34 -5.05 2.29
N ARG A 143 33.88 -4.91 3.50
CA ARG A 143 33.05 -4.54 4.67
C ARG A 143 32.45 -3.16 4.50
N ARG A 144 33.20 -2.19 4.01
CA ARG A 144 32.70 -0.82 3.74
C ARG A 144 31.64 -0.84 2.65
N LYS A 145 31.87 -1.57 1.56
CA LYS A 145 30.93 -1.74 0.46
C LYS A 145 29.62 -2.38 0.93
N TYR A 146 29.71 -3.41 1.77
CA TYR A 146 28.53 -4.01 2.40
C TYR A 146 27.73 -3.00 3.21
N ILE A 147 28.39 -2.24 4.10
CA ILE A 147 27.74 -1.21 4.93
C ILE A 147 27.12 -0.11 4.05
N SER A 148 27.78 0.30 2.96
CA SER A 148 27.25 1.30 2.03
C SER A 148 25.95 0.90 1.34
N ASN A 149 25.64 -0.40 1.29
CA ASN A 149 24.44 -0.95 0.69
C ASN A 149 23.38 -1.37 1.71
N LEU A 150 23.54 -1.04 3.00
CA LEU A 150 22.61 -1.43 4.04
C LEU A 150 21.64 -0.30 4.42
N ILE A 151 20.39 -0.69 4.67
CA ILE A 151 19.46 0.03 5.55
C ILE A 151 19.13 -0.93 6.69
N THR A 152 19.46 -0.54 7.93
CA THR A 152 19.22 -1.35 9.12
C THR A 152 18.03 -0.86 9.94
N GLY A 153 17.35 0.16 9.45
CA GLY A 153 16.24 0.88 10.04
C GLY A 153 16.48 2.38 9.88
N SER A 154 15.73 2.99 8.96
CA SER A 154 15.79 4.42 8.70
C SER A 154 14.39 4.98 8.54
N ILE A 155 14.17 6.15 9.08
CA ILE A 155 12.93 6.89 8.91
C ILE A 155 13.13 7.90 7.78
N TYR A 156 12.28 7.81 6.76
CA TYR A 156 12.23 8.77 5.67
C TYR A 156 10.94 9.56 5.71
N LYS A 157 11.02 10.82 5.35
CA LYS A 157 9.86 11.66 5.10
C LYS A 157 9.39 11.44 3.67
N ALA A 158 8.10 11.19 3.49
CA ALA A 158 7.46 10.99 2.19
C ALA A 158 6.36 12.02 1.97
N LYS A 159 6.10 12.36 0.72
CA LYS A 159 4.95 13.17 0.32
C LYS A 159 3.72 12.31 0.11
N ILE A 160 2.55 12.90 0.34
CA ILE A 160 1.24 12.23 0.20
C ILE A 160 0.37 13.00 -0.79
N ASP A 161 -0.30 12.26 -1.67
CA ASP A 161 -1.45 12.75 -2.40
C ASP A 161 -2.71 12.64 -1.53
N GLN A 162 -3.08 13.75 -0.89
CA GLN A 162 -4.27 13.85 -0.04
C GLN A 162 -5.58 13.79 -0.81
N SER A 163 -5.56 13.94 -2.13
CA SER A 163 -6.75 13.85 -2.97
C SER A 163 -7.17 12.40 -3.22
N HIS A 164 -6.23 11.45 -3.07
CA HIS A 164 -6.51 10.03 -3.24
C HIS A 164 -7.14 9.44 -1.95
N PRO A 165 -8.22 8.62 -2.06
CA PRO A 165 -8.91 8.06 -0.90
C PRO A 165 -8.03 7.32 0.10
N ILE A 166 -7.03 6.60 -0.37
CA ILE A 166 -6.06 5.90 0.51
C ILE A 166 -5.24 6.91 1.34
N GLY A 167 -5.04 8.15 0.85
CA GLY A 167 -4.35 9.23 1.56
C GLY A 167 -5.21 10.04 2.52
N TYR A 168 -6.50 9.76 2.63
CA TYR A 168 -7.40 10.54 3.49
C TYR A 168 -7.03 10.47 4.97
N GLY A 169 -7.13 11.64 5.63
CA GLY A 169 -6.83 11.79 7.05
C GLY A 169 -5.37 12.07 7.36
N TYR A 170 -4.52 12.11 6.35
CA TYR A 170 -3.12 12.56 6.47
C TYR A 170 -2.96 14.03 6.08
N ASP A 171 -1.91 14.65 6.62
CA ASP A 171 -1.37 15.92 6.13
C ASP A 171 -0.43 15.67 4.94
N ASP A 172 0.32 16.69 4.50
CA ASP A 172 1.21 16.61 3.32
C ASP A 172 2.36 15.62 3.48
N ASP A 173 2.70 15.24 4.70
CA ASP A 173 3.89 14.49 5.02
C ASP A 173 3.57 13.19 5.77
N TYR A 174 4.31 12.15 5.43
CA TYR A 174 4.29 10.86 6.11
C TYR A 174 5.70 10.43 6.47
N TYR A 175 5.86 9.79 7.60
CA TYR A 175 7.13 9.19 8.00
C TYR A 175 7.05 7.68 7.87
N THR A 176 7.90 7.11 7.00
CA THR A 176 7.99 5.67 6.79
C THR A 176 9.23 5.09 7.46
N LEU A 177 9.11 3.84 7.92
CA LEU A 177 10.23 3.06 8.44
C LEU A 177 10.73 2.10 7.36
N LYS A 178 11.89 2.38 6.81
CA LYS A 178 12.57 1.48 5.86
C LYS A 178 13.47 0.50 6.59
N LEU A 179 13.26 -0.78 6.29
CA LEU A 179 14.04 -1.90 6.84
C LEU A 179 14.90 -2.58 5.78
N SER A 180 14.79 -2.16 4.53
CA SER A 180 15.58 -2.69 3.42
C SER A 180 15.93 -1.60 2.42
N GLY A 181 16.90 -1.86 1.56
CA GLY A 181 17.31 -0.99 0.47
C GLY A 181 16.41 -1.10 -0.78
N ASN A 182 15.35 -1.88 -0.75
CA ASN A 182 14.46 -2.03 -1.90
C ASN A 182 13.78 -0.69 -2.20
N ALA A 183 13.77 -0.35 -3.47
CA ALA A 183 13.06 0.82 -3.99
C ALA A 183 12.36 0.41 -5.28
N TYR A 184 11.22 1.02 -5.55
CA TYR A 184 10.43 0.79 -6.75
C TYR A 184 10.25 2.10 -7.50
N GLU A 185 10.15 2.00 -8.82
CA GLU A 185 9.87 3.18 -9.65
C GLU A 185 8.48 3.74 -9.34
N LEU A 186 8.31 5.02 -9.60
CA LEU A 186 7.00 5.63 -9.53
C LEU A 186 6.09 5.02 -10.61
N LEU A 187 4.82 4.87 -10.29
CA LEU A 187 3.81 4.49 -11.28
C LEU A 187 3.56 5.67 -12.23
N ASP A 188 3.03 5.41 -13.42
CA ASP A 188 2.63 6.46 -14.37
C ASP A 188 1.64 7.46 -13.74
N ASN A 189 0.82 6.99 -12.80
CA ASN A 189 -0.17 7.77 -12.06
C ASN A 189 -0.51 7.08 -10.73
N GLN A 190 -1.27 7.76 -9.86
CA GLN A 190 -1.74 7.21 -8.56
C GLN A 190 -0.59 6.81 -7.62
N ASN A 191 0.44 7.63 -7.55
CA ASN A 191 1.47 7.57 -6.52
C ASN A 191 0.94 8.24 -5.26
N ILE A 192 0.41 7.45 -4.32
CA ILE A 192 -0.28 7.94 -3.13
C ILE A 192 0.69 8.50 -2.11
N ALA A 193 1.80 7.79 -1.91
CA ALA A 193 2.92 8.28 -1.12
C ALA A 193 4.24 7.94 -1.82
N TYR A 194 5.18 8.87 -1.80
CA TYR A 194 6.47 8.71 -2.48
C TYR A 194 7.58 9.50 -1.78
N ILE A 195 8.80 9.08 -2.00
CA ILE A 195 9.99 9.77 -1.51
C ILE A 195 10.47 10.70 -2.63
N GLU A 196 10.61 12.00 -2.32
CA GLU A 196 11.11 12.99 -3.28
C GLU A 196 12.61 12.79 -3.59
N SER A 197 13.11 13.49 -4.62
CA SER A 197 14.54 13.49 -4.95
C SER A 197 15.38 14.05 -3.80
N ASP A 198 16.61 13.57 -3.69
CA ASP A 198 17.66 14.09 -2.78
C ASP A 198 17.33 14.08 -1.28
N ILE A 199 16.35 13.27 -0.86
CA ILE A 199 15.99 13.14 0.54
C ILE A 199 16.98 12.21 1.26
N LYS A 200 17.53 12.71 2.37
CA LYS A 200 18.28 11.94 3.34
C LYS A 200 17.34 11.34 4.38
N PRO A 201 17.72 10.23 5.04
CA PRO A 201 16.94 9.73 6.15
C PRO A 201 16.81 10.80 7.24
N HIS A 202 15.58 10.97 7.74
CA HIS A 202 15.29 11.86 8.87
C HIS A 202 15.93 11.33 10.15
N SER A 203 15.99 10.01 10.29
CA SER A 203 16.62 9.33 11.43
C SER A 203 17.05 7.92 11.04
N GLY A 204 17.95 7.32 11.82
CA GLY A 204 18.46 5.98 11.56
C GLY A 204 19.63 5.95 10.58
N PHE A 205 20.00 4.74 10.13
CA PHE A 205 21.15 4.53 9.27
C PHE A 205 20.73 4.05 7.87
N ALA A 206 21.20 4.75 6.85
CA ALA A 206 21.17 4.30 5.46
C ALA A 206 22.55 4.48 4.82
N GLY A 207 23.09 3.42 4.26
CA GLY A 207 24.34 3.45 3.54
C GLY A 207 24.28 4.37 2.31
N SER A 208 25.40 4.96 1.92
CA SER A 208 25.46 5.96 0.85
C SER A 208 24.91 5.47 -0.49
N ASN A 209 25.22 4.22 -0.86
CA ASN A 209 24.79 3.67 -2.16
C ASN A 209 23.29 3.38 -2.19
N VAL A 210 22.72 2.94 -1.08
CA VAL A 210 21.30 2.61 -1.01
C VAL A 210 20.45 3.83 -0.73
N SER A 211 20.97 4.83 -0.01
CA SER A 211 20.28 6.08 0.26
C SER A 211 19.99 6.86 -1.03
N SER A 212 20.96 6.93 -1.96
CA SER A 212 20.77 7.60 -3.25
C SER A 212 19.67 6.96 -4.12
N LYS A 213 19.42 5.67 -3.93
CA LYS A 213 18.37 4.92 -4.65
C LYS A 213 16.96 5.26 -4.15
N GLN A 214 16.83 5.74 -2.91
CA GLN A 214 15.53 5.99 -2.29
C GLN A 214 14.81 7.25 -2.84
N GLY A 215 15.54 8.22 -3.37
CA GLY A 215 14.93 9.41 -3.97
C GLY A 215 14.09 9.08 -5.21
N ASN A 216 13.00 9.80 -5.46
CA ASN A 216 12.06 9.54 -6.55
C ASN A 216 11.60 8.08 -6.58
N SER A 217 11.18 7.54 -5.45
CA SER A 217 10.72 6.15 -5.34
C SER A 217 9.32 6.07 -4.77
N LEU A 218 8.58 5.05 -5.24
CA LEU A 218 7.26 4.72 -4.75
C LEU A 218 7.34 4.27 -3.29
N LEU A 219 6.36 4.69 -2.49
CA LEU A 219 6.11 4.17 -1.16
C LEU A 219 4.76 3.47 -1.10
N PHE A 220 3.68 4.17 -1.45
CA PHE A 220 2.35 3.58 -1.61
C PHE A 220 1.76 4.02 -2.94
N GLY A 221 1.24 3.07 -3.70
CA GLY A 221 0.64 3.32 -5.00
C GLY A 221 -0.59 2.49 -5.23
N ASN A 222 -1.43 2.93 -6.15
CA ASN A 222 -2.61 2.21 -6.58
C ASN A 222 -2.60 2.06 -8.10
N GLN A 223 -2.92 0.87 -8.59
CA GLN A 223 -3.09 0.59 -10.01
C GLN A 223 -4.49 0.09 -10.26
N ASN A 224 -5.26 0.77 -11.09
CA ASN A 224 -6.53 0.24 -11.58
C ASN A 224 -6.27 -0.83 -12.66
N LEU A 225 -6.97 -1.95 -12.56
CA LEU A 225 -6.91 -3.05 -13.52
C LEU A 225 -8.30 -3.59 -13.79
N GLY A 226 -8.88 -3.22 -14.92
CA GLY A 226 -10.29 -3.53 -15.24
C GLY A 226 -11.22 -2.85 -14.25
N GLN A 227 -12.00 -3.63 -13.53
CA GLN A 227 -12.94 -3.12 -12.53
C GLN A 227 -12.37 -3.14 -11.10
N GLY A 228 -11.24 -3.74 -10.86
CA GLY A 228 -10.56 -3.78 -9.57
C GLY A 228 -9.26 -3.00 -9.57
N ASN A 229 -8.47 -3.22 -8.54
CA ASN A 229 -7.24 -2.48 -8.33
C ASN A 229 -6.20 -3.26 -7.52
N ILE A 230 -4.97 -2.78 -7.59
CA ILE A 230 -3.83 -3.29 -6.84
C ILE A 230 -3.24 -2.15 -6.02
N VAL A 231 -3.14 -2.35 -4.72
CA VAL A 231 -2.47 -1.41 -3.81
C VAL A 231 -1.08 -1.96 -3.48
N TYR A 232 -0.07 -1.21 -3.85
CA TYR A 232 1.33 -1.51 -3.58
C TYR A 232 1.79 -0.77 -2.32
N MET A 233 2.26 -1.50 -1.31
CA MET A 233 2.81 -0.95 -0.08
C MET A 233 4.26 -1.39 0.07
N VAL A 234 5.20 -0.54 -0.37
CA VAL A 234 6.64 -0.86 -0.40
C VAL A 234 7.18 -1.11 1.01
N ASP A 235 6.85 -0.22 1.94
CA ASP A 235 7.21 -0.40 3.34
C ASP A 235 6.01 -0.94 4.13
N ASN A 236 6.30 -1.56 5.27
CA ASN A 236 5.26 -2.13 6.13
C ASN A 236 4.57 -1.04 6.97
N PRO A 237 3.30 -0.70 6.71
CA PRO A 237 2.57 0.32 7.46
C PRO A 237 2.18 -0.12 8.88
N LEU A 238 2.29 -1.41 9.20
CA LEU A 238 1.87 -1.98 10.48
C LEU A 238 3.04 -2.46 11.35
N PHE A 239 4.28 -2.07 11.03
CA PHE A 239 5.48 -2.63 11.63
C PHE A 239 5.35 -2.87 13.13
N ARG A 240 5.49 -4.14 13.52
CA ARG A 240 5.40 -4.66 14.90
C ARG A 240 4.16 -4.17 15.68
N ALA A 241 3.07 -3.89 14.97
CA ALA A 241 1.80 -3.40 15.51
C ALA A 241 1.86 -2.06 16.26
N PHE A 242 3.05 -1.42 16.37
CA PHE A 242 3.21 -0.13 17.05
C PHE A 242 3.42 1.07 16.12
N TRP A 243 3.61 0.84 14.80
CA TRP A 243 3.78 1.94 13.84
C TRP A 243 2.43 2.62 13.56
N GLU A 244 2.00 3.48 14.49
CA GLU A 244 0.67 4.10 14.46
C GLU A 244 0.44 4.93 13.20
N ASN A 245 1.50 5.58 12.70
CA ASN A 245 1.45 6.47 11.55
C ASN A 245 1.02 5.76 10.23
N GLY A 246 1.21 4.45 10.12
CA GLY A 246 0.86 3.68 8.90
C GLY A 246 -0.52 3.04 8.92
N LYS A 247 -1.13 2.89 10.09
CA LYS A 247 -2.38 2.11 10.26
C LYS A 247 -3.54 2.65 9.45
N LEU A 248 -3.66 3.97 9.35
CA LEU A 248 -4.73 4.60 8.59
C LEU A 248 -4.58 4.35 7.08
N PHE A 249 -3.35 4.36 6.52
CA PHE A 249 -3.13 3.97 5.13
C PHE A 249 -3.63 2.57 4.85
N PHE A 250 -3.31 1.64 5.74
CA PHE A 250 -3.73 0.24 5.59
C PHE A 250 -5.26 0.09 5.69
N ALA A 251 -5.89 0.77 6.64
CA ALA A 251 -7.35 0.81 6.77
C ALA A 251 -8.01 1.42 5.52
N ASN A 252 -7.51 2.56 5.04
CA ASN A 252 -8.03 3.21 3.84
C ASN A 252 -7.88 2.31 2.59
N ALA A 253 -6.75 1.58 2.46
CA ALA A 253 -6.56 0.64 1.37
C ALA A 253 -7.59 -0.50 1.40
N ILE A 254 -7.98 -0.99 2.57
CA ILE A 254 -8.98 -2.04 2.71
C ILE A 254 -10.38 -1.55 2.36
N PHE A 255 -10.77 -0.39 2.88
CA PHE A 255 -12.18 0.04 2.82
C PHE A 255 -12.48 1.03 1.70
N PHE A 256 -11.48 1.74 1.16
CA PHE A 256 -11.70 2.80 0.18
C PHE A 256 -11.10 2.53 -1.20
N SER A 257 -10.17 1.60 -1.35
CA SER A 257 -9.53 1.34 -2.65
C SER A 257 -10.47 0.69 -3.67
N GLY A 258 -11.38 -0.16 -3.25
CA GLY A 258 -12.34 -0.86 -4.12
C GLY A 258 -13.55 -0.02 -4.55
N ASN A 259 -13.66 1.21 -4.13
CA ASN A 259 -14.81 2.07 -4.43
C ASN A 259 -14.59 2.82 -5.75
N ARG A 260 -15.31 2.44 -6.81
CA ARG A 260 -15.07 2.82 -8.22
C ARG A 260 -15.49 4.21 -8.63
N ASN A 261 -16.24 4.92 -7.78
CA ASN A 261 -16.83 6.23 -8.13
C ASN A 261 -15.94 7.43 -7.79
N TYR A 262 -14.65 7.20 -7.47
CA TYR A 262 -13.72 8.27 -7.12
C TYR A 262 -13.20 9.11 -8.30
N LYS A 263 -13.64 8.86 -9.53
CA LYS A 263 -13.12 9.59 -10.70
C LYS A 263 -13.40 11.09 -10.70
N ASP A 264 -14.28 11.59 -9.80
CA ASP A 264 -14.75 12.98 -9.82
C ASP A 264 -14.66 13.71 -8.48
N LEU A 265 -13.78 13.30 -7.55
CA LEU A 265 -13.70 13.97 -6.24
C LEU A 265 -12.78 15.20 -6.19
N GLU A 266 -12.61 15.93 -7.28
CA GLU A 266 -12.00 17.28 -7.26
C GLU A 266 -12.66 18.24 -6.25
N TRP A 267 -13.93 18.02 -5.91
CA TRP A 267 -14.63 18.84 -4.92
C TRP A 267 -14.13 18.65 -3.47
N PHE A 268 -13.59 17.48 -3.10
CA PHE A 268 -13.00 17.28 -1.76
C PHE A 268 -11.74 18.13 -1.56
N ALA A 269 -10.93 18.30 -2.60
CA ALA A 269 -9.77 19.18 -2.55
C ALA A 269 -10.18 20.66 -2.42
N THR A 270 -11.31 21.05 -2.98
CA THR A 270 -11.88 22.41 -2.84
C THR A 270 -12.57 22.63 -1.49
N TRP A 271 -13.14 21.58 -0.89
CA TRP A 271 -13.79 21.67 0.43
C TRP A 271 -12.81 22.00 1.56
N LYS A 272 -11.61 21.41 1.57
CA LYS A 272 -10.55 21.75 2.56
C LYS A 272 -10.08 23.21 2.46
N LYS A 273 -10.26 23.87 1.30
CA LYS A 273 -9.84 25.28 1.08
C LYS A 273 -10.93 26.30 1.40
N SER A 274 -12.17 25.89 1.64
CA SER A 274 -13.23 26.80 2.06
C SER A 274 -13.18 27.02 3.58
N PRO A 275 -13.26 28.28 4.06
CA PRO A 275 -13.28 28.54 5.49
C PRO A 275 -14.49 27.86 6.12
N GLN A 276 -14.25 26.94 7.05
CA GLN A 276 -15.29 26.30 7.86
C GLN A 276 -15.94 27.41 8.71
N LYS A 277 -17.07 27.92 8.29
CA LYS A 277 -17.93 28.73 9.18
C LYS A 277 -18.64 27.76 10.12
N ILE A 278 -18.21 27.78 11.37
CA ILE A 278 -18.87 27.13 12.51
C ILE A 278 -20.15 27.88 12.82
#